data_e51edaf91fd5d321fb0c111880b6b79d
#
_entry.id   e51edaf91fd5d321fb0c111880b6b79d
#
_cell.length_a   1.000
_cell.length_b   1.000
_cell.length_c   1.000
_cell.angle_alpha   90.00
_cell.angle_beta   90.00
_cell.angle_gamma   90.00
#
_symmetry.space_group_name_H-M   'P 1'
#
loop_
_entity.id
_entity.type
_entity.pdbx_description
1 polymer ?
#
loop_
_entity_poly.entity_id
_entity_poly.type
_entity_poly.pdbx_seq_one_letter_code
_entity_poly.pdbx_strand_id
1 'polypeptide(L)'
;MHGDTNATFAVGEIDNESRELIKVTEECIWRGIEAVKAGRPLSDIGRAIEDHAKLHKLGVVRAFVGHGIGEQFHSDIQVLHYYDARNSVVMRPGMTFTIEPMITLGTWQHKMWDDDWTAVTADGKRTAQFEHTVLVTETGVEVLTGGTGAVSGFSPFSK
;
A
#
# COMPACT_ATOMS: atom_id res chain seq x y z
N MET A 1 19.31 -2.94 9.30
CA MET A 1 17.89 -3.19 8.92
C MET A 1 17.23 -1.85 8.67
N HIS A 2 16.53 -1.72 7.54
CA HIS A 2 15.73 -0.56 7.21
C HIS A 2 14.26 -0.82 7.58
N GLY A 3 13.51 0.24 7.83
CA GLY A 3 12.07 0.24 7.95
C GLY A 3 11.54 1.44 7.18
N ASP A 4 10.45 1.26 6.44
CA ASP A 4 9.82 2.29 5.62
C ASP A 4 8.34 2.44 5.99
N THR A 5 7.89 3.68 6.12
CA THR A 5 6.51 3.98 6.48
C THR A 5 6.12 5.39 6.12
N ASN A 6 4.89 5.60 5.70
CA ASN A 6 4.31 6.92 5.55
C ASN A 6 2.81 6.94 5.87
N ALA A 7 2.26 8.13 6.02
CA ALA A 7 0.84 8.36 6.19
C ALA A 7 0.43 9.71 5.63
N THR A 8 -0.80 9.80 5.14
CA THR A 8 -1.42 11.05 4.70
C THR A 8 -2.29 11.63 5.82
N PHE A 9 -2.05 12.89 6.18
CA PHE A 9 -2.76 13.59 7.25
C PHE A 9 -3.58 14.76 6.70
N ALA A 10 -4.79 14.92 7.23
CA ALA A 10 -5.58 16.14 7.02
C ALA A 10 -4.99 17.28 7.85
N VAL A 11 -4.74 18.44 7.23
CA VAL A 11 -4.28 19.65 7.92
C VAL A 11 -5.38 20.71 7.83
N GLY A 12 -5.92 21.10 8.97
CA GLY A 12 -7.05 22.03 9.05
C GLY A 12 -8.35 21.43 8.51
N GLU A 13 -9.22 22.29 7.98
CA GLU A 13 -10.47 21.86 7.36
C GLU A 13 -10.24 21.42 5.92
N ILE A 14 -10.64 20.19 5.60
CA ILE A 14 -10.60 19.64 4.26
C ILE A 14 -12.00 19.27 3.78
N ASP A 15 -12.22 19.19 2.46
CA ASP A 15 -13.50 18.77 1.88
C ASP A 15 -13.77 17.26 2.08
N ASN A 16 -15.03 16.87 1.88
CA ASN A 16 -15.46 15.48 2.10
C ASN A 16 -14.81 14.50 1.11
N GLU A 17 -14.51 14.94 -0.13
CA GLU A 17 -13.86 14.10 -1.11
C GLU A 17 -12.43 13.76 -0.69
N SER A 18 -11.68 14.73 -0.12
CA SER A 18 -10.36 14.49 0.46
C SER A 18 -10.41 13.59 1.69
N ARG A 19 -11.42 13.77 2.57
CA ARG A 19 -11.60 12.89 3.74
C ARG A 19 -11.83 11.45 3.31
N GLU A 20 -12.70 11.24 2.33
CA GLU A 20 -12.99 9.90 1.80
C GLU A 20 -11.77 9.30 1.11
N LEU A 21 -11.01 10.08 0.32
CA LEU A 21 -9.77 9.63 -0.30
C LEU A 21 -8.77 9.13 0.75
N ILE A 22 -8.49 9.92 1.79
CA ILE A 22 -7.55 9.54 2.86
C ILE A 22 -8.03 8.27 3.55
N LYS A 23 -9.31 8.22 3.96
CA LYS A 23 -9.90 7.07 4.63
C LYS A 23 -9.80 5.80 3.78
N VAL A 24 -10.24 5.85 2.52
CA VAL A 24 -10.21 4.67 1.63
C VAL A 24 -8.78 4.24 1.34
N THR A 25 -7.82 5.18 1.25
CA THR A 25 -6.40 4.82 1.08
C THR A 25 -5.86 4.06 2.30
N GLU A 26 -6.21 4.50 3.50
CA GLU A 26 -5.88 3.78 4.73
C GLU A 26 -6.55 2.40 4.79
N GLU A 27 -7.82 2.29 4.39
CA GLU A 27 -8.50 1.00 4.25
C GLU A 27 -7.81 0.08 3.23
N CYS A 28 -7.35 0.62 2.10
CA CYS A 28 -6.63 -0.12 1.06
C CYS A 28 -5.35 -0.78 1.59
N ILE A 29 -4.53 -0.05 2.36
CA ILE A 29 -3.31 -0.66 2.90
C ILE A 29 -3.64 -1.80 3.88
N TRP A 30 -4.64 -1.63 4.74
CA TRP A 30 -5.05 -2.68 5.67
C TRP A 30 -5.62 -3.91 4.94
N ARG A 31 -6.40 -3.74 3.86
CA ARG A 31 -6.84 -4.85 3.01
C ARG A 31 -5.66 -5.59 2.37
N GLY A 32 -4.64 -4.84 1.93
CA GLY A 32 -3.40 -5.43 1.42
C GLY A 32 -2.65 -6.23 2.50
N ILE A 33 -2.52 -5.69 3.70
CA ILE A 33 -1.86 -6.35 4.84
C ILE A 33 -2.62 -7.62 5.25
N GLU A 34 -3.94 -7.58 5.34
CA GLU A 34 -4.79 -8.74 5.65
C GLU A 34 -4.65 -9.88 4.63
N ALA A 35 -4.30 -9.57 3.38
CA ALA A 35 -4.08 -10.55 2.32
C ALA A 35 -2.71 -11.25 2.42
N VAL A 36 -1.78 -10.74 3.23
CA VAL A 36 -0.45 -11.35 3.42
C VAL A 36 -0.58 -12.68 4.15
N LYS A 37 -0.16 -13.75 3.47
CA LYS A 37 -0.21 -15.10 4.04
C LYS A 37 0.83 -16.00 3.39
N ALA A 38 1.58 -16.75 4.19
CA ALA A 38 2.50 -17.76 3.70
C ALA A 38 1.81 -18.76 2.75
N GLY A 39 2.48 -19.07 1.64
CA GLY A 39 1.96 -19.95 0.59
C GLY A 39 1.05 -19.28 -0.44
N ARG A 40 0.66 -18.01 -0.25
CA ARG A 40 -0.14 -17.23 -1.22
C ARG A 40 0.76 -16.37 -2.12
N PRO A 41 0.34 -16.06 -3.35
CA PRO A 41 1.10 -15.18 -4.23
C PRO A 41 0.99 -13.71 -3.82
N LEU A 42 2.01 -12.90 -4.11
CA LEU A 42 1.99 -11.44 -3.87
C LEU A 42 0.84 -10.73 -4.61
N SER A 43 0.38 -11.27 -5.73
CA SER A 43 -0.77 -10.74 -6.48
C SER A 43 -2.08 -10.68 -5.68
N ASP A 44 -2.20 -11.46 -4.59
CA ASP A 44 -3.37 -11.39 -3.72
C ASP A 44 -3.44 -10.05 -2.96
N ILE A 45 -2.29 -9.46 -2.61
CA ILE A 45 -2.19 -8.14 -2.00
C ILE A 45 -2.75 -7.08 -2.96
N GLY A 46 -2.24 -7.05 -4.19
CA GLY A 46 -2.69 -6.11 -5.21
C GLY A 46 -4.17 -6.27 -5.55
N ARG A 47 -4.69 -7.51 -5.57
CA ARG A 47 -6.12 -7.77 -5.76
C ARG A 47 -6.95 -7.14 -4.64
N ALA A 48 -6.59 -7.38 -3.39
CA ALA A 48 -7.35 -6.87 -2.24
C ALA A 48 -7.40 -5.34 -2.22
N ILE A 49 -6.28 -4.69 -2.55
CA ILE A 49 -6.19 -3.22 -2.64
C ILE A 49 -7.05 -2.69 -3.81
N GLU A 50 -6.83 -3.22 -5.01
CA GLU A 50 -7.51 -2.74 -6.22
C GLU A 50 -9.02 -2.94 -6.16
N ASP A 51 -9.48 -4.09 -5.67
CA ASP A 51 -10.91 -4.38 -5.53
C ASP A 51 -11.57 -3.39 -4.54
N HIS A 52 -10.90 -3.07 -3.41
CA HIS A 52 -11.42 -2.10 -2.46
C HIS A 52 -11.47 -0.68 -3.06
N ALA A 53 -10.39 -0.22 -3.70
CA ALA A 53 -10.36 1.08 -4.37
C ALA A 53 -11.46 1.22 -5.44
N LYS A 54 -11.71 0.16 -6.24
CA LYS A 54 -12.76 0.12 -7.25
C LYS A 54 -14.17 0.27 -6.66
N LEU A 55 -14.45 -0.31 -5.49
CA LEU A 55 -15.76 -0.13 -4.80
C LEU A 55 -16.06 1.34 -4.54
N HIS A 56 -15.02 2.14 -4.27
CA HIS A 56 -15.10 3.58 -4.03
C HIS A 56 -14.87 4.43 -5.30
N LYS A 57 -14.75 3.80 -6.47
CA LYS A 57 -14.48 4.46 -7.77
C LYS A 57 -13.17 5.26 -7.79
N LEU A 58 -12.19 4.81 -7.04
CA LEU A 58 -10.85 5.40 -6.96
C LEU A 58 -9.85 4.64 -7.83
N GLY A 59 -8.81 5.34 -8.29
CA GLY A 59 -7.73 4.77 -9.07
C GLY A 59 -6.58 4.28 -8.19
N VAL A 60 -5.85 3.26 -8.66
CA VAL A 60 -4.63 2.77 -8.02
C VAL A 60 -3.44 3.08 -8.92
N VAL A 61 -2.48 3.87 -8.45
CA VAL A 61 -1.25 4.18 -9.18
C VAL A 61 -0.44 2.90 -9.41
N ARG A 62 0.10 2.75 -10.64
CA ARG A 62 0.76 1.49 -11.07
C ARG A 62 2.27 1.60 -11.24
N ALA A 63 2.79 2.82 -11.36
CA ALA A 63 4.20 3.05 -11.65
C ALA A 63 5.10 2.87 -10.43
N PHE A 64 4.55 3.04 -9.25
CA PHE A 64 5.25 2.91 -7.99
C PHE A 64 4.67 1.72 -7.22
N VAL A 65 5.56 0.90 -6.68
CA VAL A 65 5.20 -0.40 -6.10
C VAL A 65 5.95 -0.61 -4.79
N GLY A 66 5.40 -1.41 -3.90
CA GLY A 66 6.11 -1.86 -2.71
C GLY A 66 7.31 -2.75 -3.08
N HIS A 67 8.25 -2.86 -2.19
CA HIS A 67 9.53 -3.51 -2.43
C HIS A 67 9.97 -4.36 -1.25
N GLY A 68 10.82 -5.35 -1.52
CA GLY A 68 11.52 -6.05 -0.45
C GLY A 68 12.43 -5.08 0.31
N ILE A 69 12.51 -5.24 1.63
CA ILE A 69 13.27 -4.35 2.52
C ILE A 69 13.96 -5.16 3.63
N GLY A 70 15.16 -4.74 4.03
CA GLY A 70 15.93 -5.42 5.05
C GLY A 70 17.29 -4.77 5.29
N GLU A 71 18.39 -5.47 5.02
CA GLU A 71 19.72 -4.88 5.03
C GLU A 71 19.90 -3.89 3.87
N GLN A 72 19.27 -4.17 2.72
CA GLN A 72 19.13 -3.23 1.62
C GLN A 72 17.79 -2.51 1.73
N PHE A 73 17.75 -1.23 1.36
CA PHE A 73 16.52 -0.44 1.38
C PHE A 73 15.52 -0.95 0.34
N HIS A 74 15.99 -1.25 -0.88
CA HIS A 74 15.20 -1.90 -1.91
C HIS A 74 15.83 -3.25 -2.30
N SER A 75 15.05 -4.32 -2.33
CA SER A 75 15.44 -5.61 -2.88
C SER A 75 14.50 -6.03 -4.03
N ASP A 76 14.78 -7.16 -4.69
CA ASP A 76 14.15 -7.58 -5.95
C ASP A 76 12.65 -7.93 -5.84
N ILE A 77 12.09 -8.02 -4.64
CA ILE A 77 10.66 -8.27 -4.45
C ILE A 77 9.88 -7.02 -4.88
N GLN A 78 8.88 -7.17 -5.76
CA GLN A 78 7.95 -6.12 -6.14
C GLN A 78 6.55 -6.46 -5.65
N VAL A 79 5.94 -5.57 -4.87
CA VAL A 79 4.58 -5.71 -4.35
C VAL A 79 3.67 -4.75 -5.10
N LEU A 80 2.96 -5.26 -6.10
CA LEU A 80 2.01 -4.48 -6.88
C LEU A 80 0.77 -4.18 -6.03
N HIS A 81 0.25 -2.96 -6.13
CA HIS A 81 -0.98 -2.54 -5.44
C HIS A 81 -2.25 -2.70 -6.31
N TYR A 82 -2.09 -3.31 -7.47
CA TYR A 82 -3.15 -3.70 -8.40
C TYR A 82 -2.99 -5.18 -8.78
N TYR A 83 -4.04 -5.80 -9.27
CA TYR A 83 -3.97 -7.21 -9.65
C TYR A 83 -3.21 -7.42 -10.96
N ASP A 84 -2.17 -8.25 -10.91
CA ASP A 84 -1.49 -8.82 -12.07
C ASP A 84 -1.15 -10.30 -11.77
N ALA A 85 -1.73 -11.21 -12.52
CA ALA A 85 -1.51 -12.64 -12.35
C ALA A 85 -0.04 -13.07 -12.57
N ARG A 86 0.76 -12.24 -13.24
CA ARG A 86 2.20 -12.48 -13.45
C ARG A 86 3.03 -12.25 -12.19
N ASN A 87 2.51 -11.48 -11.23
CA ASN A 87 3.14 -11.30 -9.91
C ASN A 87 2.86 -12.53 -9.03
N SER A 88 3.44 -13.66 -9.43
CA SER A 88 3.18 -14.98 -8.87
C SER A 88 4.19 -15.40 -7.78
N VAL A 89 5.06 -14.51 -7.34
CA VAL A 89 6.01 -14.80 -6.24
C VAL A 89 5.22 -15.24 -5.01
N VAL A 90 5.54 -16.42 -4.49
CA VAL A 90 4.86 -16.99 -3.33
C VAL A 90 5.48 -16.43 -2.04
N MET A 91 4.65 -15.87 -1.19
CA MET A 91 5.04 -15.38 0.14
C MET A 91 5.53 -16.52 1.02
N ARG A 92 6.66 -16.34 1.69
CA ARG A 92 7.28 -17.32 2.60
C ARG A 92 7.52 -16.64 3.95
N PRO A 93 7.40 -17.40 5.05
CA PRO A 93 7.79 -16.89 6.37
C PRO A 93 9.21 -16.32 6.36
N GLY A 94 9.41 -15.18 7.03
CA GLY A 94 10.67 -14.45 7.06
C GLY A 94 10.84 -13.43 5.95
N MET A 95 9.99 -13.38 4.93
CA MET A 95 10.00 -12.30 3.94
C MET A 95 9.56 -10.99 4.57
N THR A 96 10.31 -9.92 4.30
CA THR A 96 9.98 -8.53 4.67
C THR A 96 9.85 -7.68 3.43
N PHE A 97 8.79 -6.90 3.34
CA PHE A 97 8.52 -5.99 2.22
C PHE A 97 7.61 -4.84 2.64
N THR A 98 7.54 -3.79 1.80
CA THR A 98 6.60 -2.68 1.98
C THR A 98 5.27 -2.94 1.27
N ILE A 99 4.21 -2.39 1.83
CA ILE A 99 2.90 -2.22 1.18
C ILE A 99 2.60 -0.73 1.27
N GLU A 100 2.46 -0.05 0.13
CA GLU A 100 2.46 1.41 0.04
C GLU A 100 1.50 1.95 -1.03
N PRO A 101 0.22 1.57 -1.03
CA PRO A 101 -0.71 1.95 -2.08
C PRO A 101 -0.87 3.47 -2.20
N MET A 102 -0.73 3.98 -3.43
CA MET A 102 -1.10 5.33 -3.82
C MET A 102 -2.46 5.30 -4.49
N ILE A 103 -3.46 5.90 -3.86
CA ILE A 103 -4.85 5.94 -4.34
C ILE A 103 -5.19 7.34 -4.82
N THR A 104 -5.90 7.45 -5.94
CA THR A 104 -6.19 8.72 -6.61
C THR A 104 -7.67 8.90 -6.92
N LEU A 105 -8.14 10.14 -6.86
CA LEU A 105 -9.50 10.55 -7.26
C LEU A 105 -9.75 10.44 -8.77
N GLY A 106 -8.71 10.17 -9.55
CA GLY A 106 -8.82 10.16 -11.01
C GLY A 106 -8.00 9.08 -11.67
N THR A 107 -7.22 9.48 -12.68
CA THR A 107 -6.39 8.53 -13.42
C THR A 107 -5.24 7.98 -12.56
N TRP A 108 -4.91 6.71 -12.78
CA TRP A 108 -3.72 6.08 -12.19
C TRP A 108 -2.41 6.52 -12.86
N GLN A 109 -2.48 7.24 -13.98
CA GLN A 109 -1.33 7.71 -14.74
C GLN A 109 -0.69 8.92 -14.04
N HIS A 110 0.62 9.03 -14.17
CA HIS A 110 1.42 10.10 -13.61
C HIS A 110 2.24 10.83 -14.68
N LYS A 111 2.79 11.97 -14.30
CA LYS A 111 3.80 12.72 -15.04
C LYS A 111 4.96 13.01 -14.10
N MET A 112 6.18 12.88 -14.62
CA MET A 112 7.38 13.33 -13.90
C MET A 112 7.64 14.80 -14.20
N TRP A 113 8.12 15.53 -13.21
CA TRP A 113 8.67 16.87 -13.41
C TRP A 113 10.08 16.80 -13.98
N ASP A 114 10.60 17.99 -14.44
CA ASP A 114 11.95 18.10 -15.00
C ASP A 114 13.08 17.87 -13.98
N ASP A 115 12.73 17.71 -12.70
CA ASP A 115 13.67 17.34 -11.63
C ASP A 115 13.96 15.82 -11.58
N ASP A 116 13.37 15.04 -12.46
CA ASP A 116 13.47 13.57 -12.55
C ASP A 116 13.08 12.83 -11.25
N TRP A 117 12.38 13.52 -10.34
CA TRP A 117 12.00 12.99 -9.03
C TRP A 117 10.51 13.17 -8.73
N THR A 118 9.98 14.37 -8.90
CA THR A 118 8.60 14.69 -8.51
C THR A 118 7.61 14.08 -9.49
N ALA A 119 6.77 13.17 -8.99
CA ALA A 119 5.66 12.58 -9.72
C ALA A 119 4.34 13.23 -9.31
N VAL A 120 3.52 13.62 -10.30
CA VAL A 120 2.20 14.17 -10.09
C VAL A 120 1.16 13.40 -10.89
N THR A 121 -0.10 13.38 -10.46
CA THR A 121 -1.18 12.76 -11.23
C THR A 121 -1.33 13.43 -12.60
N ALA A 122 -1.52 12.65 -13.66
CA ALA A 122 -1.59 13.18 -15.02
C ALA A 122 -2.78 14.11 -15.25
N ASP A 123 -3.85 13.97 -14.48
CA ASP A 123 -5.08 14.77 -14.54
C ASP A 123 -5.16 15.86 -13.47
N GLY A 124 -4.12 16.02 -12.63
CA GLY A 124 -4.06 17.03 -11.57
C GLY A 124 -4.98 16.75 -10.38
N LYS A 125 -5.61 15.59 -10.32
CA LYS A 125 -6.45 15.21 -9.17
C LYS A 125 -5.62 14.76 -7.98
N ARG A 126 -6.20 14.87 -6.79
CA ARG A 126 -5.53 14.52 -5.52
C ARG A 126 -5.26 13.02 -5.43
N THR A 127 -4.18 12.69 -4.73
CA THR A 127 -3.78 11.33 -4.37
C THR A 127 -3.42 11.29 -2.89
N ALA A 128 -3.55 10.11 -2.28
CA ALA A 128 -3.10 9.85 -0.91
C ALA A 128 -2.30 8.55 -0.89
N GLN A 129 -1.43 8.40 0.11
CA GLN A 129 -0.62 7.22 0.33
C GLN A 129 -0.53 6.89 1.81
N PHE A 130 -0.49 5.61 2.11
CA PHE A 130 -0.06 5.04 3.39
C PHE A 130 0.91 3.93 3.12
N GLU A 131 1.85 3.71 4.05
CA GLU A 131 2.86 2.68 3.90
C GLU A 131 3.20 2.02 5.22
N HIS A 132 3.40 0.71 5.15
CA HIS A 132 3.97 -0.08 6.23
C HIS A 132 4.98 -1.10 5.71
N THR A 133 6.01 -1.34 6.53
CA THR A 133 6.88 -2.51 6.40
C THR A 133 6.23 -3.67 7.15
N VAL A 134 6.15 -4.83 6.48
CA VAL A 134 5.54 -6.04 7.03
C VAL A 134 6.49 -7.23 7.00
N LEU A 135 6.27 -8.16 7.92
CA LEU A 135 6.94 -9.48 7.99
C LEU A 135 5.90 -10.58 7.77
N VAL A 136 6.16 -11.47 6.81
CA VAL A 136 5.38 -12.70 6.66
C VAL A 136 5.74 -13.67 7.78
N THR A 137 4.76 -14.11 8.56
CA THR A 137 4.95 -15.11 9.61
C THR A 137 4.41 -16.48 9.17
N GLU A 138 4.64 -17.53 9.95
CA GLU A 138 4.07 -18.86 9.70
C GLU A 138 2.53 -18.86 9.67
N THR A 139 1.91 -17.99 10.45
CA THR A 139 0.45 -17.98 10.66
C THR A 139 -0.25 -16.75 10.07
N GLY A 140 0.49 -15.75 9.55
CA GLY A 140 -0.09 -14.52 9.02
C GLY A 140 0.95 -13.45 8.73
N VAL A 141 0.75 -12.25 9.27
CA VAL A 141 1.57 -11.06 9.02
C VAL A 141 1.83 -10.29 10.31
N GLU A 142 3.01 -9.69 10.42
CA GLU A 142 3.35 -8.72 11.46
C GLU A 142 3.68 -7.38 10.81
N VAL A 143 3.11 -6.29 11.34
CA VAL A 143 3.39 -4.92 10.88
C VAL A 143 4.54 -4.37 11.70
N LEU A 144 5.73 -4.26 11.10
CA LEU A 144 6.96 -3.88 11.79
C LEU A 144 7.02 -2.37 12.09
N THR A 145 6.34 -1.54 11.29
CA THR A 145 6.26 -0.08 11.45
C THR A 145 4.98 0.38 12.12
N GLY A 146 4.16 -0.54 12.59
CA GLY A 146 3.03 -0.24 13.47
C GLY A 146 3.56 0.22 14.83
N GLY A 147 2.99 1.30 15.40
CA GLY A 147 3.32 1.72 16.78
C GLY A 147 3.08 0.59 17.79
N THR A 148 3.58 0.75 19.02
CA THR A 148 3.42 -0.22 20.11
C THR A 148 1.93 -0.48 20.39
N GLY A 149 1.37 -1.52 19.74
CA GLY A 149 -0.07 -1.85 19.76
C GLY A 149 -0.60 -2.41 18.44
N ALA A 150 0.14 -2.29 17.34
CA ALA A 150 -0.19 -2.93 16.07
C ALA A 150 0.21 -4.41 16.09
N VAL A 151 -0.37 -5.17 17.01
CA VAL A 151 -0.29 -6.63 17.02
C VAL A 151 -1.35 -7.16 16.06
N SER A 152 -1.02 -8.25 15.38
CA SER A 152 -1.92 -9.02 14.51
C SER A 152 -3.38 -9.02 15.04
N GLY A 153 -4.28 -8.36 14.32
CA GLY A 153 -5.69 -8.27 14.69
C GLY A 153 -6.23 -6.86 14.93
N PHE A 154 -5.42 -5.83 14.85
CA PHE A 154 -5.88 -4.45 14.93
C PHE A 154 -6.16 -3.88 13.54
N SER A 155 -7.35 -4.17 13.01
CA SER A 155 -7.97 -3.28 12.04
C SER A 155 -8.52 -2.09 12.84
N PRO A 156 -8.19 -0.83 12.53
CA PRO A 156 -8.80 0.34 13.18
C PRO A 156 -10.31 0.42 12.94
N PHE A 157 -10.86 -0.50 12.13
CA PHE A 157 -12.27 -0.59 11.76
C PHE A 157 -13.04 -1.69 12.50
N SER A 158 -12.40 -2.45 13.40
CA SER A 158 -13.10 -3.39 14.28
C SER A 158 -13.69 -2.65 15.48
N LYS A 159 -14.80 -1.95 15.26
CA LYS A 159 -15.82 -1.58 16.26
C LYS A 159 -17.18 -1.92 15.74
#